data_32261e407a4d8d6291a33cc8025674d7
#
_entry.id   32261e407a4d8d6291a33cc8025674d7
#
_cell.length_a   1.000
_cell.length_b   1.000
_cell.length_c   1.000
_cell.angle_alpha   90.00
_cell.angle_beta   90.00
_cell.angle_gamma   90.00
#
_symmetry.space_group_name_H-M   'P 1'
#
loop_
_entity.id
_entity.type
_entity.pdbx_description
1 polymer ?
#
loop_
_entity_poly.entity_id
_entity_poly.type
_entity_poly.pdbx_seq_one_letter_code
_entity_poly.pdbx_strand_id
1 'polypeptide(L)' 'MVYKIHEFSQITGLTPYTLRFYEKEGLISVKRDQNNIRIYDDRNKEWIDFFYI' A
#
# COMPACT_ATOMS: atom_id res chain seq x y z
N MET A 1 -11.93 0.79 4.25
CA MET A 1 -11.98 0.03 3.01
C MET A 1 -10.63 -0.59 2.72
N VAL A 2 -10.65 -1.66 1.93
CA VAL A 2 -9.41 -2.31 1.52
C VAL A 2 -9.29 -2.23 0.01
N TYR A 3 -8.04 -2.27 -0.46
CA TYR A 3 -7.72 -2.06 -1.88
C TYR A 3 -6.67 -3.08 -2.31
N LYS A 4 -6.76 -3.51 -3.56
CA LYS A 4 -5.68 -4.26 -4.18
C LYS A 4 -4.64 -3.29 -4.73
N ILE A 5 -3.46 -3.82 -5.07
CA ILE A 5 -2.32 -2.97 -5.42
C ILE A 5 -2.62 -2.02 -6.58
N HIS A 6 -3.37 -2.47 -7.58
CA HIS A 6 -3.69 -1.61 -8.73
C HIS A 6 -4.56 -0.44 -8.33
N GLU A 7 -5.59 -0.70 -7.52
CA GLU A 7 -6.46 0.35 -7.02
C GLU A 7 -5.70 1.31 -6.12
N PHE A 8 -4.90 0.76 -5.23
CA PHE A 8 -4.13 1.57 -4.28
C PHE A 8 -3.10 2.42 -4.99
N SER A 9 -2.49 1.88 -6.05
CA SER A 9 -1.57 2.63 -6.89
C SER A 9 -2.25 3.86 -7.49
N GLN A 10 -3.48 3.70 -7.98
CA GLN A 10 -4.22 4.81 -8.56
C GLN A 10 -4.60 5.86 -7.50
N ILE A 11 -5.00 5.40 -6.32
CA ILE A 11 -5.41 6.30 -5.24
C ILE A 11 -4.23 7.14 -4.74
N THR A 12 -3.07 6.53 -4.61
CA THR A 12 -1.89 7.20 -4.05
C THR A 12 -1.05 7.91 -5.10
N GLY A 13 -1.21 7.56 -6.36
CA GLY A 13 -0.35 8.07 -7.42
C GLY A 13 1.03 7.44 -7.46
N LEU A 14 1.25 6.38 -6.67
CA LEU A 14 2.52 5.68 -6.63
C LEU A 14 2.45 4.42 -7.49
N THR A 15 3.60 4.00 -8.03
CA THR A 15 3.66 2.78 -8.82
C THR A 15 3.59 1.56 -7.91
N PRO A 16 3.13 0.40 -8.42
CA PRO A 16 3.19 -0.83 -7.64
C PRO A 16 4.59 -1.17 -7.13
N TYR A 17 5.61 -0.84 -7.91
CA TYR A 17 6.99 -1.04 -7.50
C TYR A 17 7.30 -0.25 -6.23
N THR A 18 6.92 1.02 -6.20
CA THR A 18 7.16 1.89 -5.05
C THR A 18 6.41 1.39 -3.82
N LEU A 19 5.17 0.92 -4.00
CA LEU A 19 4.39 0.39 -2.89
C LEU A 19 5.04 -0.85 -2.29
N ARG A 20 5.54 -1.75 -3.13
CA ARG A 20 6.25 -2.93 -2.65
C ARG A 20 7.55 -2.56 -1.97
N PHE A 21 8.21 -1.51 -2.45
CA PHE A 21 9.43 -1.00 -1.82
C PHE A 21 9.15 -0.52 -0.40
N TYR A 22 8.07 0.24 -0.21
CA TYR A 22 7.71 0.71 1.13
C TYR A 22 7.42 -0.45 2.07
N GLU A 23 6.76 -1.49 1.58
CA GLU A 23 6.51 -2.67 2.39
C GLU A 23 7.81 -3.36 2.77
N LYS A 24 8.71 -3.51 1.81
CA LYS A 24 10.00 -4.17 2.02
C LYS A 24 10.84 -3.43 3.07
N GLU A 25 10.79 -2.10 3.04
CA GLU A 25 11.54 -1.27 3.98
C GLU A 25 10.87 -1.16 5.35
N GLY A 26 9.71 -1.78 5.51
CA GLY A 26 9.00 -1.72 6.78
C GLY A 26 8.31 -0.40 7.06
N LEU A 27 8.15 0.45 6.05
CA LEU A 27 7.50 1.75 6.22
C LEU A 27 5.99 1.61 6.31
N ILE A 28 5.42 0.62 5.66
CA ILE A 28 4.00 0.32 5.79
C ILE A 28 3.83 -1.17 6.07
N SER A 29 2.74 -1.49 6.78
CA SER A 29 2.40 -2.88 7.11
C SER A 29 1.25 -3.31 6.22
N VAL A 30 1.50 -4.24 5.33
CA VAL A 30 0.54 -4.70 4.34
C VAL A 30 0.02 -6.08 4.73
N LYS A 31 -1.29 -6.22 4.76
CA LYS A 31 -1.94 -7.48 5.06
C LYS A 31 -2.11 -8.30 3.79
N ARG A 32 -2.40 -9.58 3.96
CA ARG A 32 -2.68 -10.46 2.84
C ARG A 32 -4.01 -11.16 3.09
N ASP A 33 -4.75 -11.42 2.02
CA ASP A 33 -6.00 -12.14 2.14
C ASP A 33 -5.74 -13.65 2.19
N GLN A 34 -6.82 -14.45 2.19
CA GLN A 34 -6.70 -15.89 2.30
C GLN A 34 -6.00 -16.51 1.09
N ASN A 35 -5.94 -15.79 -0.03
CA ASN A 35 -5.22 -16.22 -1.23
C ASN A 35 -3.79 -15.69 -1.29
N ASN A 36 -3.32 -15.09 -0.17
CA ASN A 36 -1.98 -14.53 -0.07
C ASN A 36 -1.76 -13.33 -0.99
N ILE A 37 -2.83 -12.62 -1.33
CA ILE A 37 -2.76 -11.42 -2.17
C ILE A 37 -2.69 -10.20 -1.27
N ARG A 38 -1.80 -9.26 -1.58
CA ARG A 38 -1.63 -8.03 -0.80
C ARG A 38 -2.91 -7.21 -0.76
N ILE A 39 -3.27 -6.75 0.44
CA ILE A 39 -4.42 -5.88 0.66
C ILE A 39 -3.94 -4.62 1.37
N TYR A 40 -4.22 -3.48 0.78
CA TYR A 40 -3.91 -2.18 1.36
C TYR A 40 -5.17 -1.56 1.94
N ASP A 41 -5.02 -0.72 2.95
CA ASP A 41 -6.16 -0.07 3.59
C ASP A 41 -5.91 1.43 3.74
N ASP A 42 -6.91 2.13 4.30
CA ASP A 42 -6.83 3.58 4.46
C ASP A 42 -5.71 3.99 5.41
N ARG A 43 -5.35 3.13 6.35
CA ARG A 43 -4.25 3.40 7.26
C ARG A 43 -2.92 3.42 6.51
N ASN A 44 -2.76 2.52 5.55
CA ASN A 44 -1.58 2.55 4.69
C ASN A 44 -1.50 3.86 3.90
N LYS A 45 -2.65 4.33 3.41
CA LYS A 45 -2.70 5.59 2.68
C LYS A 45 -2.30 6.77 3.57
N GLU A 46 -2.76 6.79 4.82
CA GLU A 46 -2.39 7.84 5.76
C GLU A 46 -0.89 7.87 6.00
N TRP A 47 -0.26 6.71 6.15
CA TRP A 47 1.18 6.62 6.34
C TRP A 47 1.94 7.13 5.10
N ILE A 48 1.47 6.77 3.91
CA ILE A 48 2.10 7.21 2.67
C ILE A 48 1.97 8.71 2.52
N ASP A 49 0.80 9.27 2.81
CA ASP A 49 0.59 10.71 2.76
C ASP A 49 1.51 11.45 3.74
N PHE A 50 1.81 10.81 4.87
CA PHE A 50 2.71 11.37 5.86
C PHE A 50 4.17 11.40 5.37
N PHE A 51 4.60 10.34 4.71
CA PHE A 51 5.97 10.26 4.19
C PHE A 51 6.16 11.06 2.92
N TYR A 52 5.14 11.14 2.11
CA TYR A 52 5.21 11.71 0.76
C TYR A 52 4.78 13.17 0.82
N ILE A 53 5.70 14.01 1.16
CA ILE A 53 5.44 15.44 1.27
C ILE A 53 5.99 16.15 0.04
#